data_f04e3c467e6fd690e06c03c86e75c7ec
#
_entry.id   f04e3c467e6fd690e06c03c86e75c7ec
#
_cell.length_a   1.000
_cell.length_b   1.000
_cell.length_c   1.000
_cell.angle_alpha   90.00
_cell.angle_beta   90.00
_cell.angle_gamma   90.00
#
_symmetry.space_group_name_H-M   'P 1'
#
loop_
_entity.id
_entity.type
_entity.pdbx_description
1 polymer ?
#
loop_
_entity_poly.entity_id
_entity_poly.type
_entity_poly.pdbx_seq_one_letter_code
_entity_poly.pdbx_strand_id
1 'polypeptide(L)'
;MKTIKEQIVELTDERQWLEAFPVMRQLRTDLDEGTYIELLKEMTKDGYRLFALYNDASIIALAGVSLRTNFYNKRHVFVYDLVTDAAHRSQGNGYKLLTYIHAWGAEHGAEYVALESG
;
A
#
# COMPACT_ATOMS: atom_id res chain seq x y z
N MET A 1 -6.20 -9.08 29.63
CA MET A 1 -6.19 -9.62 28.25
C MET A 1 -5.59 -8.58 27.31
N LYS A 2 -4.63 -8.99 26.51
CA LYS A 2 -3.96 -8.07 25.60
C LYS A 2 -4.75 -7.97 24.30
N THR A 3 -5.17 -6.77 23.93
CA THR A 3 -5.87 -6.51 22.69
C THR A 3 -4.86 -6.27 21.58
N ILE A 4 -4.95 -7.02 20.48
CA ILE A 4 -4.14 -6.78 19.31
C ILE A 4 -4.68 -5.53 18.61
N LYS A 5 -3.81 -4.57 18.38
CA LYS A 5 -4.18 -3.32 17.76
C LYS A 5 -3.79 -3.33 16.29
N GLU A 6 -4.79 -3.39 15.43
CA GLU A 6 -4.58 -3.24 13.99
C GLU A 6 -4.85 -1.79 13.59
N GLN A 7 -4.04 -1.27 12.70
CA GLN A 7 -4.17 0.10 12.26
C GLN A 7 -3.65 0.23 10.84
N ILE A 8 -4.39 0.97 10.01
CA ILE A 8 -3.95 1.25 8.64
C ILE A 8 -3.54 2.72 8.58
N VAL A 9 -2.33 2.98 8.11
CA VAL A 9 -1.71 4.30 8.10
C VAL A 9 -1.11 4.58 6.73
N GLU A 10 -1.31 5.80 6.23
CA GLU A 10 -0.60 6.24 5.04
C GLU A 10 0.83 6.62 5.44
N LEU A 11 1.82 6.08 4.74
CA LEU A 11 3.23 6.36 5.01
C LEU A 11 3.65 7.57 4.19
N THR A 12 4.07 8.63 4.88
CA THR A 12 4.31 9.92 4.23
C THR A 12 5.73 10.45 4.37
N ASP A 13 6.57 9.80 5.15
CA ASP A 13 7.96 10.25 5.32
C ASP A 13 8.96 9.12 5.13
N GLU A 14 10.22 9.48 4.95
CA GLU A 14 11.28 8.54 4.64
C GLU A 14 11.48 7.50 5.73
N ARG A 15 11.35 7.88 6.99
CA ARG A 15 11.50 6.94 8.11
C ARG A 15 10.45 5.85 8.04
N GLN A 16 9.20 6.23 7.75
CA GLN A 16 8.11 5.26 7.60
C GLN A 16 8.34 4.36 6.40
N TRP A 17 8.83 4.92 5.29
CA TRP A 17 9.13 4.15 4.08
C TRP A 17 10.21 3.11 4.34
N LEU A 18 11.25 3.50 5.08
CA LEU A 18 12.33 2.57 5.45
C LEU A 18 11.81 1.43 6.31
N GLU A 19 10.89 1.73 7.22
CA GLU A 19 10.25 0.72 8.05
C GLU A 19 9.49 -0.30 7.20
N ALA A 20 8.91 0.14 6.10
CA ALA A 20 8.12 -0.71 5.21
C ALA A 20 8.98 -1.52 4.23
N PHE A 21 10.23 -1.15 4.04
CA PHE A 21 11.08 -1.79 3.02
C PHE A 21 11.18 -3.31 3.15
N PRO A 22 11.36 -3.90 4.34
CA PRO A 22 11.43 -5.36 4.45
C PRO A 22 10.21 -6.09 3.91
N VAL A 23 9.03 -5.48 3.97
CA VAL A 23 7.81 -6.06 3.42
C VAL A 23 7.72 -5.83 1.92
N MET A 24 8.00 -4.60 1.46
CA MET A 24 7.98 -4.27 0.03
C MET A 24 8.98 -5.14 -0.74
N ARG A 25 10.13 -5.40 -0.15
CA ARG A 25 11.18 -6.22 -0.76
C ARG A 25 10.72 -7.65 -1.05
N GLN A 26 9.72 -8.13 -0.32
CA GLN A 26 9.18 -9.46 -0.57
C GLN A 26 8.41 -9.52 -1.89
N LEU A 27 7.89 -8.39 -2.35
CA LEU A 27 7.21 -8.30 -3.65
C LEU A 27 8.18 -7.86 -4.75
N ARG A 28 9.00 -6.86 -4.45
CA ARG A 28 9.97 -6.29 -5.40
C ARG A 28 11.38 -6.73 -4.99
N THR A 29 11.68 -7.97 -5.28
CA THR A 29 12.88 -8.65 -4.77
C THR A 29 14.18 -8.10 -5.32
N ASP A 30 14.14 -7.37 -6.42
CA ASP A 30 15.32 -6.78 -7.06
C ASP A 30 15.65 -5.38 -6.56
N LEU A 31 14.80 -4.79 -5.70
CA LEU A 31 15.05 -3.45 -5.17
C LEU A 31 16.01 -3.46 -4.00
N ASP A 32 16.99 -2.55 -4.02
CA ASP A 32 17.75 -2.24 -2.82
C ASP A 32 17.11 -1.03 -2.13
N GLU A 33 17.52 -0.80 -0.89
CA GLU A 33 16.92 0.23 -0.05
C GLU A 33 17.08 1.64 -0.63
N GLY A 34 18.27 1.95 -1.17
CA GLY A 34 18.53 3.27 -1.75
C GLY A 34 17.66 3.56 -2.96
N THR A 35 17.57 2.61 -3.88
CA THR A 35 16.75 2.73 -5.08
C THR A 35 15.26 2.84 -4.71
N TYR A 36 14.83 2.03 -3.73
CA TYR A 36 13.46 2.06 -3.24
C TYR A 36 13.07 3.46 -2.76
N ILE A 37 13.92 4.09 -1.95
CA ILE A 37 13.65 5.43 -1.43
C ILE A 37 13.65 6.48 -2.55
N GLU A 38 14.61 6.40 -3.47
CA GLU A 38 14.66 7.31 -4.62
C GLU A 38 13.38 7.25 -5.45
N LEU A 39 12.96 6.03 -5.77
CA LEU A 39 11.75 5.84 -6.58
C LEU A 39 10.51 6.32 -5.84
N LEU A 40 10.43 6.06 -4.53
CA LEU A 40 9.28 6.53 -3.74
C LEU A 40 9.18 8.05 -3.75
N LYS A 41 10.32 8.74 -3.63
CA LYS A 41 10.32 10.21 -3.69
C LYS A 41 9.77 10.73 -5.01
N GLU A 42 10.12 10.09 -6.12
CA GLU A 42 9.62 10.46 -7.44
C GLU A 42 8.15 10.10 -7.59
N MET A 43 7.79 8.88 -7.20
CA MET A 43 6.43 8.36 -7.38
C MET A 43 5.42 9.14 -6.55
N THR A 44 5.78 9.51 -5.31
CA THR A 44 4.86 10.27 -4.46
C THR A 44 4.59 11.67 -5.00
N LYS A 45 5.54 12.26 -5.72
CA LYS A 45 5.31 13.54 -6.41
C LYS A 45 4.27 13.40 -7.51
N ASP A 46 4.17 12.20 -8.10
CA ASP A 46 3.22 11.91 -9.17
C ASP A 46 1.91 11.30 -8.66
N GLY A 47 1.69 11.35 -7.35
CA GLY A 47 0.41 10.91 -6.77
C GLY A 47 0.39 9.51 -6.18
N TYR A 48 1.52 8.81 -6.16
CA TYR A 48 1.59 7.49 -5.52
C TYR A 48 1.43 7.63 -4.01
N ARG A 49 0.63 6.76 -3.43
CA ARG A 49 0.40 6.73 -1.98
C ARG A 49 0.64 5.32 -1.46
N LEU A 50 1.38 5.22 -0.36
CA LEU A 50 1.71 3.94 0.24
C LEU A 50 1.01 3.81 1.58
N PHE A 51 0.17 2.78 1.70
CA PHE A 51 -0.57 2.48 2.93
C PHE A 51 -0.01 1.22 3.57
N ALA A 52 0.07 1.23 4.89
CA ALA A 52 0.55 0.08 5.64
C ALA A 52 -0.49 -0.39 6.64
N LEU A 53 -0.65 -1.70 6.74
CA LEU A 53 -1.45 -2.32 7.80
C LEU A 53 -0.48 -2.74 8.89
N TYR A 54 -0.67 -2.15 10.07
CA TYR A 54 0.12 -2.47 11.25
C TYR A 54 -0.62 -3.45 12.15
N ASN A 55 0.10 -4.36 12.73
CA ASN A 55 -0.36 -5.18 13.83
C ASN A 55 0.55 -4.84 15.00
N ASP A 56 0.02 -4.09 15.98
CA ASP A 56 0.82 -3.45 17.01
C ASP A 56 1.89 -2.57 16.37
N ALA A 57 3.16 -2.83 16.57
CA ALA A 57 4.24 -2.00 16.03
C ALA A 57 4.82 -2.53 14.70
N SER A 58 4.27 -3.63 14.18
CA SER A 58 4.84 -4.29 12.99
C SER A 58 3.99 -4.07 11.75
N ILE A 59 4.64 -3.74 10.63
CA ILE A 59 3.97 -3.67 9.33
C ILE A 59 3.79 -5.09 8.81
N ILE A 60 2.55 -5.48 8.53
CA ILE A 60 2.24 -6.83 8.05
C ILE A 60 1.69 -6.85 6.63
N ALA A 61 1.32 -5.71 6.08
CA ALA A 61 0.88 -5.61 4.67
C ALA A 61 1.06 -4.20 4.17
N LEU A 62 1.25 -4.08 2.86
CA LEU A 62 1.42 -2.79 2.18
C LEU A 62 0.55 -2.74 0.93
N ALA A 63 0.04 -1.54 0.64
CA ALA A 63 -0.64 -1.27 -0.64
C ALA A 63 -0.12 0.05 -1.19
N GLY A 64 0.40 0.02 -2.41
CA GLY A 64 0.83 1.21 -3.12
C GLY A 64 -0.19 1.53 -4.21
N VAL A 65 -0.78 2.72 -4.15
CA VAL A 65 -1.93 3.07 -5.00
C VAL A 65 -1.78 4.48 -5.54
N SER A 66 -2.63 4.82 -6.52
CA SER A 66 -2.74 6.18 -7.04
C SER A 66 -4.18 6.43 -7.47
N LEU A 67 -4.66 7.64 -7.26
CA LEU A 67 -5.93 8.09 -7.83
C LEU A 67 -5.67 8.46 -9.28
N ARG A 68 -6.43 7.88 -10.20
CA ARG A 68 -6.24 8.10 -11.63
C ARG A 68 -7.57 8.41 -12.31
N THR A 69 -7.48 9.14 -13.42
CA THR A 69 -8.64 9.46 -14.24
C THR A 69 -8.28 9.23 -15.70
N ASN A 70 -9.10 8.46 -16.40
CA ASN A 70 -8.98 8.31 -17.84
C ASN A 70 -10.36 8.04 -18.44
N PHE A 71 -10.45 8.02 -19.77
CA PHE A 71 -11.74 7.85 -20.43
C PHE A 71 -12.32 6.45 -20.24
N TYR A 72 -11.46 5.45 -20.14
CA TYR A 72 -11.89 4.06 -20.02
C TYR A 72 -12.37 3.75 -18.60
N ASN A 73 -11.56 4.06 -17.63
CA ASN A 73 -11.84 3.74 -16.22
C ASN A 73 -12.46 4.90 -15.44
N LYS A 74 -12.52 6.07 -16.04
CA LYS A 74 -12.98 7.29 -15.37
C LYS A 74 -12.16 7.53 -14.10
N ARG A 75 -12.79 7.91 -12.99
CA ARG A 75 -12.08 8.14 -11.73
C ARG A 75 -11.97 6.82 -10.97
N HIS A 76 -10.75 6.40 -10.68
CA HIS A 76 -10.52 5.12 -10.03
C HIS A 76 -9.25 5.14 -9.21
N VAL A 77 -9.11 4.16 -8.31
CA VAL A 77 -7.85 3.90 -7.61
C VAL A 77 -7.15 2.78 -8.37
N PHE A 78 -5.89 3.00 -8.73
CA PHE A 78 -5.08 1.96 -9.34
C PHE A 78 -4.11 1.41 -8.29
N VAL A 79 -4.11 0.09 -8.11
CA VAL A 79 -3.23 -0.57 -7.15
C VAL A 79 -2.02 -1.13 -7.90
N TYR A 80 -0.86 -0.54 -7.63
CA TYR A 80 0.41 -0.96 -8.24
C TYR A 80 1.07 -2.08 -7.45
N ASP A 81 0.98 -2.01 -6.14
CA ASP A 81 1.68 -2.91 -5.25
C ASP A 81 0.73 -3.37 -4.15
N LEU A 82 0.68 -4.68 -3.91
CA LEU A 82 -0.10 -5.23 -2.80
C LEU A 82 0.69 -6.44 -2.30
N VAL A 83 1.14 -6.37 -1.07
CA VAL A 83 1.96 -7.43 -0.49
C VAL A 83 1.63 -7.64 0.97
N THR A 84 1.57 -8.90 1.39
CA THR A 84 1.44 -9.28 2.79
C THR A 84 2.74 -9.93 3.22
N ASP A 85 3.25 -9.56 4.38
CA ASP A 85 4.43 -10.17 4.96
C ASP A 85 4.28 -11.69 4.99
N ALA A 86 5.34 -12.40 4.60
CA ALA A 86 5.30 -13.85 4.45
C ALA A 86 4.82 -14.58 5.72
N ALA A 87 5.16 -14.07 6.89
CA ALA A 87 4.76 -14.66 8.16
C ALA A 87 3.27 -14.47 8.48
N HIS A 88 2.59 -13.60 7.72
CA HIS A 88 1.19 -13.22 7.99
C HIS A 88 0.25 -13.49 6.82
N ARG A 89 0.66 -14.32 5.87
CA ARG A 89 -0.18 -14.67 4.71
C ARG A 89 -1.33 -15.56 5.11
N SER A 90 -2.39 -15.54 4.27
CA SER A 90 -3.58 -16.39 4.45
C SER A 90 -4.40 -16.04 5.70
N GLN A 91 -4.29 -14.80 6.18
CA GLN A 91 -5.04 -14.32 7.34
C GLN A 91 -6.01 -13.21 6.96
N GLY A 92 -6.22 -12.96 5.67
CA GLY A 92 -7.13 -11.93 5.20
C GLY A 92 -6.60 -10.51 5.30
N ASN A 93 -5.29 -10.35 5.51
CA ASN A 93 -4.70 -9.02 5.68
C ASN A 93 -4.73 -8.19 4.40
N GLY A 94 -4.47 -8.82 3.25
CA GLY A 94 -4.59 -8.14 1.97
C GLY A 94 -6.00 -7.64 1.73
N TYR A 95 -6.99 -8.46 2.06
CA TYR A 95 -8.40 -8.10 1.93
C TYR A 95 -8.77 -6.91 2.83
N LYS A 96 -8.29 -6.91 4.07
CA LYS A 96 -8.52 -5.80 5.00
C LYS A 96 -7.99 -4.49 4.42
N LEU A 97 -6.78 -4.55 3.88
CA LEU A 97 -6.13 -3.37 3.30
C LEU A 97 -6.87 -2.90 2.06
N LEU A 98 -7.27 -3.82 1.18
CA LEU A 98 -8.05 -3.46 -0.02
C LEU A 98 -9.40 -2.85 0.35
N THR A 99 -10.05 -3.37 1.39
CA THR A 99 -11.32 -2.81 1.87
C THR A 99 -11.13 -1.36 2.30
N TYR A 100 -10.05 -1.08 3.00
CA TYR A 100 -9.70 0.29 3.39
C TYR A 100 -9.48 1.17 2.15
N ILE A 101 -8.75 0.66 1.16
CA ILE A 101 -8.45 1.39 -0.08
C ILE A 101 -9.74 1.71 -0.84
N HIS A 102 -10.69 0.78 -0.88
CA HIS A 102 -12.00 1.03 -1.51
C HIS A 102 -12.72 2.22 -0.84
N ALA A 103 -12.77 2.23 0.48
CA ALA A 103 -13.41 3.31 1.23
C ALA A 103 -12.67 4.64 1.04
N TRP A 104 -11.34 4.59 1.09
CA TRP A 104 -10.51 5.77 0.88
C TRP A 104 -10.71 6.34 -0.51
N GLY A 105 -10.75 5.47 -1.53
CA GLY A 105 -10.99 5.88 -2.91
C GLY A 105 -12.34 6.54 -3.08
N ALA A 106 -13.38 5.95 -2.50
CA ALA A 106 -14.74 6.50 -2.58
C ALA A 106 -14.80 7.90 -1.98
N GLU A 107 -14.12 8.13 -0.88
CA GLU A 107 -14.03 9.46 -0.24
C GLU A 107 -13.35 10.47 -1.15
N HIS A 108 -12.50 10.03 -2.07
CA HIS A 108 -11.76 10.87 -3.01
C HIS A 108 -12.37 10.88 -4.40
N GLY A 109 -13.60 10.40 -4.54
CA GLY A 109 -14.34 10.46 -5.80
C GLY A 109 -14.07 9.32 -6.77
N ALA A 110 -13.35 8.29 -6.36
CA ALA A 110 -13.09 7.13 -7.21
C ALA A 110 -14.33 6.24 -7.27
N GLU A 111 -14.63 5.73 -8.45
CA GLU A 111 -15.80 4.88 -8.67
C GLU A 111 -15.49 3.41 -8.39
N TYR A 112 -14.24 3.00 -8.52
CA TYR A 112 -13.82 1.62 -8.22
C TYR A 112 -12.30 1.53 -8.07
N VAL A 113 -11.85 0.34 -7.73
CA VAL A 113 -10.42 0.03 -7.56
C VAL A 113 -10.01 -0.94 -8.66
N ALA A 114 -8.94 -0.60 -9.38
CA ALA A 114 -8.38 -1.44 -10.43
C ALA A 114 -7.07 -2.04 -9.97
N LEU A 115 -6.89 -3.33 -10.23
CA LEU A 115 -5.65 -4.04 -9.91
C LEU A 115 -4.97 -4.44 -11.21
N GLU A 116 -3.66 -4.32 -11.25
CA GLU A 116 -2.88 -4.88 -12.33
C GLU A 116 -2.47 -6.28 -11.91
N SER A 117 -2.88 -7.28 -12.68
CA SER A 117 -2.46 -8.65 -12.43
C SER A 117 -1.19 -8.88 -13.23
N GLY A 118 -0.11 -8.94 -12.51
CA GLY A 118 1.20 -9.19 -13.13
C GLY A 118 1.60 -10.62 -13.05
#